data_33ded1cb6b6b274c5215e11fb314a0e4
#
_entry.id   33ded1cb6b6b274c5215e11fb314a0e4
#
_cell.length_a   1.000
_cell.length_b   1.000
_cell.length_c   1.000
_cell.angle_alpha   90.00
_cell.angle_beta   90.00
_cell.angle_gamma   90.00
#
_symmetry.space_group_name_H-M   'P 1'
#
loop_
_entity.id
_entity.type
_entity.pdbx_description
1 polymer ?
#
loop_
_entity_poly.entity_id
_entity_poly.type
_entity_poly.pdbx_seq_one_letter_code
_entity_poly.pdbx_strand_id
1 'polypeptide(L)'
;VVAGPGSGERTIDIVRRTPVAVLLAALLCAVFAAPSAAKSPTVRTELQRLQTAGEIDGPTADGYRKTYGSAKTTLKKLKGFRRVQLKAVLANVDATAAGGLFIPSRLPAVFVTLQRNRAWWAASPLPFAGQRVTFAPSQIVWQFYPGQGWQIQWLGTFGKANALWMVKTRDDDLRRLLDEALALATQRAGGIAFEYLFQFDGGRPPWVSGLAQGTGLSALSRGAVRLKDTKYFDAARSALGIFKVPPPSGVLDKTAAGSHYLQYSYARRLHIANGFTQALNGLHDFATLANDGEGRALFSAGEAELRVELPAFDTGAWSLYAKPGAESDLGYHKVLRDFLRGLCDRLTEDQARQAPPAPSSTAPPSTGGTPAGSVAAAPAPDPALYCDTAQRFTTDLTTKPALTITAPSALRAKAAGTVRFTLSKVSTVTITAVRRGAVVLQRTARLGRGRHTVGIRPTKAGPLLVRVRAVDLAGNAGAAAATVHVKPAAKKDKGD
;
A
#
# COMPACT_ATOMS: atom_id res chain seq x y z
N VAL A 1 7.95 -2.46 9.04
CA VAL A 1 8.93 -3.40 8.47
C VAL A 1 8.31 -3.98 7.21
N VAL A 2 8.71 -3.49 6.04
CA VAL A 2 8.28 -4.06 4.76
C VAL A 2 9.46 -4.87 4.23
N ALA A 3 9.38 -6.19 4.33
CA ALA A 3 10.24 -7.09 3.58
C ALA A 3 9.50 -7.42 2.27
N GLY A 4 10.11 -7.07 1.13
CA GLY A 4 9.62 -7.44 -0.21
C GLY A 4 9.86 -8.93 -0.48
N PRO A 5 9.04 -9.58 -1.33
CA PRO A 5 9.27 -10.95 -1.75
C PRO A 5 10.43 -11.03 -2.74
N GLY A 6 11.31 -12.03 -2.52
CA GLY A 6 12.45 -12.31 -3.36
C GLY A 6 12.07 -12.72 -4.80
N SER A 7 12.85 -12.24 -5.73
CA SER A 7 12.80 -12.56 -7.16
C SER A 7 13.19 -13.99 -7.42
N GLY A 8 12.29 -14.79 -8.00
CA GLY A 8 12.60 -16.07 -8.64
C GLY A 8 12.87 -15.85 -10.12
N GLU A 9 14.08 -16.12 -10.55
CA GLU A 9 14.48 -16.15 -11.96
C GLU A 9 13.72 -17.23 -12.73
N ARG A 10 13.11 -16.84 -13.86
CA ARG A 10 12.68 -17.77 -14.91
C ARG A 10 13.47 -17.47 -16.17
N THR A 11 14.28 -18.42 -16.54
CA THR A 11 14.95 -18.51 -17.84
C THR A 11 13.92 -18.72 -18.93
N ILE A 12 13.91 -17.86 -19.94
CA ILE A 12 13.08 -18.01 -21.15
C ILE A 12 14.01 -18.40 -22.30
N ASP A 13 13.79 -19.60 -22.84
CA ASP A 13 14.48 -20.11 -24.04
C ASP A 13 14.03 -19.34 -25.30
N ILE A 14 15.02 -18.82 -26.02
CA ILE A 14 14.84 -18.15 -27.31
C ILE A 14 14.93 -19.21 -28.44
N VAL A 15 13.79 -19.46 -29.09
CA VAL A 15 13.78 -20.24 -30.32
C VAL A 15 14.12 -19.33 -31.52
N ARG A 16 15.27 -19.59 -32.13
CA ARG A 16 15.67 -18.98 -33.40
C ARG A 16 14.84 -19.52 -34.56
N ARG A 17 14.33 -18.64 -35.41
CA ARG A 17 14.03 -18.92 -36.83
C ARG A 17 14.58 -17.80 -37.72
N THR A 18 15.41 -18.20 -38.67
CA THR A 18 16.05 -17.44 -39.74
C THR A 18 15.24 -17.57 -41.06
N PRO A 19 15.69 -17.01 -42.18
CA PRO A 19 15.10 -15.83 -42.82
C PRO A 19 14.60 -16.16 -44.23
N VAL A 20 13.90 -15.27 -44.93
CA VAL A 20 13.89 -15.13 -46.40
C VAL A 20 13.18 -13.83 -46.78
N ALA A 21 13.82 -13.03 -47.48
CA ALA A 21 13.67 -12.49 -48.84
C ALA A 21 13.87 -10.98 -48.91
N VAL A 22 14.87 -10.68 -49.74
CA VAL A 22 15.28 -9.40 -50.32
C VAL A 22 14.23 -8.94 -51.28
N LEU A 23 13.86 -7.63 -51.24
CA LEU A 23 13.43 -6.89 -52.44
C LEU A 23 13.90 -5.43 -52.33
N LEU A 24 14.77 -5.06 -53.28
CA LEU A 24 15.22 -3.71 -53.55
C LEU A 24 14.07 -2.76 -53.90
N ALA A 25 14.05 -1.58 -53.31
CA ALA A 25 13.58 -0.36 -53.96
C ALA A 25 14.41 0.82 -53.51
N ALA A 26 15.11 1.38 -54.45
CA ALA A 26 15.98 2.51 -54.30
C ALA A 26 15.23 3.86 -54.31
N LEU A 27 15.83 4.87 -53.72
CA LEU A 27 15.66 6.29 -53.86
C LEU A 27 14.54 6.98 -53.04
N LEU A 28 14.95 7.65 -51.99
CA LEU A 28 15.08 9.14 -51.91
C LEU A 28 15.77 9.45 -50.58
N CYS A 29 17.04 9.83 -50.64
CA CYS A 29 17.73 10.45 -49.50
C CYS A 29 17.15 11.83 -49.25
N ALA A 30 16.06 11.92 -48.51
CA ALA A 30 15.75 13.10 -47.73
C ALA A 30 16.61 12.98 -46.46
N VAL A 31 17.61 13.84 -46.35
CA VAL A 31 18.40 14.03 -45.12
C VAL A 31 17.46 14.61 -44.07
N PHE A 32 16.71 13.72 -43.38
CA PHE A 32 16.16 14.10 -42.09
C PHE A 32 17.34 14.14 -41.11
N ALA A 33 17.79 15.40 -40.86
CA ALA A 33 18.65 15.66 -39.73
C ALA A 33 17.94 15.04 -38.51
N ALA A 34 18.51 13.96 -37.97
CA ALA A 34 18.04 13.37 -36.72
C ALA A 34 17.97 14.52 -35.71
N PRO A 35 16.81 14.70 -35.02
CA PRO A 35 16.75 15.74 -33.99
C PRO A 35 17.88 15.46 -33.00
N SER A 36 18.81 16.41 -32.88
CA SER A 36 19.87 16.38 -31.88
C SER A 36 19.19 16.06 -30.55
N ALA A 37 19.53 14.92 -29.92
CA ALA A 37 18.93 14.51 -28.64
C ALA A 37 19.20 15.68 -27.66
N ALA A 38 18.15 16.45 -27.39
CA ALA A 38 18.23 17.58 -26.47
C ALA A 38 18.73 17.04 -25.12
N LYS A 39 19.79 17.65 -24.59
CA LYS A 39 20.32 17.28 -23.27
C LYS A 39 19.21 17.38 -22.24
N SER A 40 18.99 16.31 -21.48
CA SER A 40 17.99 16.31 -20.40
C SER A 40 18.18 17.52 -19.48
N PRO A 41 17.11 18.19 -19.07
CA PRO A 41 17.16 19.30 -18.13
C PRO A 41 17.94 18.95 -16.87
N THR A 42 18.62 19.92 -16.31
CA THR A 42 19.33 19.79 -15.03
C THR A 42 18.63 20.61 -13.96
N VAL A 43 18.92 20.35 -12.69
CA VAL A 43 18.40 21.17 -11.58
C VAL A 43 18.65 22.66 -11.82
N ARG A 44 19.83 23.00 -12.30
CA ARG A 44 20.17 24.41 -12.56
C ARG A 44 19.35 25.01 -13.73
N THR A 45 19.21 24.28 -14.83
CA THR A 45 18.46 24.74 -16.00
C THR A 45 16.96 24.83 -15.70
N GLU A 46 16.39 23.91 -14.93
CA GLU A 46 14.99 23.97 -14.53
C GLU A 46 14.70 25.14 -13.57
N LEU A 47 15.57 25.40 -12.58
CA LEU A 47 15.44 26.59 -11.72
C LEU A 47 15.59 27.89 -12.53
N GLN A 48 16.46 27.91 -13.54
CA GLN A 48 16.59 29.08 -14.43
C GLN A 48 15.34 29.27 -15.28
N ARG A 49 14.76 28.19 -15.81
CA ARG A 49 13.52 28.23 -16.58
C ARG A 49 12.38 28.84 -15.76
N LEU A 50 12.16 28.36 -14.54
CA LEU A 50 11.12 28.88 -13.64
C LEU A 50 11.35 30.34 -13.26
N GLN A 51 12.60 30.73 -13.04
CA GLN A 51 12.95 32.12 -12.74
C GLN A 51 12.70 33.03 -13.94
N THR A 52 13.12 32.62 -15.14
CA THR A 52 12.93 33.39 -16.38
C THR A 52 11.44 33.52 -16.73
N ALA A 53 10.63 32.49 -16.43
CA ALA A 53 9.19 32.52 -16.60
C ALA A 53 8.46 33.39 -15.55
N GLY A 54 9.17 33.91 -14.55
CA GLY A 54 8.57 34.68 -13.44
C GLY A 54 7.78 33.81 -12.44
N GLU A 55 7.90 32.45 -12.54
CA GLU A 55 7.21 31.53 -11.69
C GLU A 55 7.82 31.43 -10.28
N ILE A 56 9.10 31.73 -10.13
CA ILE A 56 9.82 31.92 -8.86
C ILE A 56 10.70 33.16 -8.94
N ASP A 57 10.90 33.84 -7.81
CA ASP A 57 11.79 35.00 -7.75
C ASP A 57 13.28 34.60 -7.70
N GLY A 58 14.16 35.60 -7.92
CA GLY A 58 15.62 35.41 -7.90
C GLY A 58 16.14 34.86 -6.59
N PRO A 59 15.82 35.47 -5.43
CA PRO A 59 16.22 34.98 -4.11
C PRO A 59 15.82 33.53 -3.84
N THR A 60 14.60 33.13 -4.19
CA THR A 60 14.10 31.75 -4.07
C THR A 60 14.92 30.80 -4.95
N ALA A 61 15.14 31.14 -6.23
CA ALA A 61 15.93 30.32 -7.13
C ALA A 61 17.37 30.14 -6.63
N ASP A 62 17.98 31.19 -6.11
CA ASP A 62 19.34 31.17 -5.57
C ASP A 62 19.42 30.34 -4.26
N GLY A 63 18.42 30.43 -3.42
CA GLY A 63 18.28 29.58 -2.24
C GLY A 63 18.27 28.08 -2.58
N TYR A 64 17.54 27.67 -3.61
CA TYR A 64 17.51 26.30 -4.11
C TYR A 64 18.83 25.89 -4.78
N ARG A 65 19.44 26.75 -5.60
CA ARG A 65 20.78 26.49 -6.18
C ARG A 65 21.83 26.28 -5.09
N LYS A 66 21.83 27.12 -4.04
CA LYS A 66 22.73 27.03 -2.89
C LYS A 66 22.51 25.72 -2.12
N THR A 67 21.25 25.33 -1.87
CA THR A 67 20.90 24.07 -1.20
C THR A 67 21.42 22.86 -1.98
N TYR A 68 21.19 22.81 -3.30
CA TYR A 68 21.69 21.76 -4.16
C TYR A 68 23.21 21.70 -4.22
N GLY A 69 23.88 22.84 -4.39
CA GLY A 69 25.34 22.94 -4.39
C GLY A 69 25.96 22.47 -3.06
N SER A 70 25.36 22.89 -1.95
CA SER A 70 25.80 22.49 -0.61
C SER A 70 25.66 20.98 -0.39
N ALA A 71 24.57 20.35 -0.88
CA ALA A 71 24.39 18.91 -0.79
C ALA A 71 25.44 18.14 -1.61
N LYS A 72 25.77 18.62 -2.82
CA LYS A 72 26.86 18.05 -3.66
C LYS A 72 28.23 18.18 -2.98
N THR A 73 28.51 19.31 -2.34
CA THR A 73 29.74 19.51 -1.57
C THR A 73 29.81 18.57 -0.37
N THR A 74 28.71 18.41 0.37
CA THR A 74 28.63 17.46 1.49
C THR A 74 28.85 16.03 0.99
N LEU A 75 28.21 15.63 -0.14
CA LEU A 75 28.36 14.30 -0.71
C LEU A 75 29.83 13.93 -1.01
N LYS A 76 30.65 14.89 -1.46
CA LYS A 76 32.10 14.66 -1.72
C LYS A 76 32.85 14.28 -0.46
N LYS A 77 32.45 14.79 0.71
CA LYS A 77 33.07 14.53 2.01
C LYS A 77 32.59 13.24 2.68
N LEU A 78 31.41 12.72 2.30
CA LEU A 78 30.82 11.53 2.89
C LEU A 78 31.44 10.24 2.29
N LYS A 79 31.48 9.16 3.12
CA LYS A 79 31.93 7.83 2.72
C LYS A 79 30.88 6.77 3.11
N GLY A 80 31.00 5.58 2.53
CA GLY A 80 30.20 4.39 2.89
C GLY A 80 28.71 4.65 2.87
N PHE A 81 28.02 4.15 3.89
CA PHE A 81 26.57 4.19 4.01
C PHE A 81 25.97 5.60 3.88
N ARG A 82 26.53 6.60 4.57
CA ARG A 82 26.04 7.98 4.54
C ARG A 82 26.07 8.58 3.14
N ARG A 83 27.16 8.29 2.40
CA ARG A 83 27.30 8.72 1.00
C ARG A 83 26.23 8.12 0.10
N VAL A 84 25.92 6.83 0.28
CA VAL A 84 24.88 6.13 -0.49
C VAL A 84 23.53 6.80 -0.31
N GLN A 85 23.14 7.11 0.93
CA GLN A 85 21.85 7.74 1.22
C GLN A 85 21.74 9.14 0.60
N LEU A 86 22.71 10.01 0.82
CA LEU A 86 22.66 11.36 0.24
C LEU A 86 22.75 11.34 -1.30
N LYS A 87 23.51 10.41 -1.88
CA LYS A 87 23.58 10.21 -3.32
C LYS A 87 22.22 9.86 -3.91
N ALA A 88 21.45 8.98 -3.25
CA ALA A 88 20.11 8.60 -3.69
C ALA A 88 19.13 9.77 -3.62
N VAL A 89 19.16 10.57 -2.56
CA VAL A 89 18.31 11.79 -2.48
C VAL A 89 18.66 12.78 -3.61
N LEU A 90 19.94 13.03 -3.87
CA LEU A 90 20.36 13.87 -4.99
C LEU A 90 19.89 13.29 -6.34
N ALA A 91 20.00 11.98 -6.53
CA ALA A 91 19.54 11.33 -7.75
C ALA A 91 18.00 11.47 -7.96
N ASN A 92 17.19 11.45 -6.91
CA ASN A 92 15.76 11.72 -7.00
C ASN A 92 15.49 13.18 -7.41
N VAL A 93 16.25 14.14 -6.88
CA VAL A 93 16.15 15.57 -7.29
C VAL A 93 16.55 15.73 -8.76
N ASP A 94 17.68 15.12 -9.17
CA ASP A 94 18.16 15.15 -10.55
C ASP A 94 17.16 14.52 -11.53
N ALA A 95 16.57 13.38 -11.16
CA ALA A 95 15.57 12.70 -11.98
C ALA A 95 14.29 13.53 -12.14
N THR A 96 13.85 14.20 -11.07
CA THR A 96 12.69 15.10 -11.11
C THR A 96 12.95 16.29 -12.06
N ALA A 97 14.14 16.87 -11.98
CA ALA A 97 14.55 17.95 -12.90
C ALA A 97 14.67 17.45 -14.34
N ALA A 98 15.34 16.32 -14.56
CA ALA A 98 15.55 15.72 -15.89
C ALA A 98 14.23 15.33 -16.58
N GLY A 99 13.19 15.02 -15.79
CA GLY A 99 11.83 14.79 -16.28
C GLY A 99 11.02 16.07 -16.57
N GLY A 100 11.60 17.28 -16.40
CA GLY A 100 10.86 18.54 -16.53
C GLY A 100 9.75 18.72 -15.50
N LEU A 101 9.89 18.06 -14.33
CA LEU A 101 8.83 17.98 -13.32
C LEU A 101 8.97 19.05 -12.22
N PHE A 102 9.88 20.01 -12.36
CA PHE A 102 9.95 21.15 -11.44
C PHE A 102 8.79 22.11 -11.72
N ILE A 103 7.97 22.33 -10.71
CA ILE A 103 6.93 23.35 -10.64
C ILE A 103 7.06 24.08 -9.30
N PRO A 104 6.65 25.34 -9.20
CA PRO A 104 6.84 26.16 -7.99
C PRO A 104 6.36 25.47 -6.71
N SER A 105 5.17 24.87 -6.74
CA SER A 105 4.57 24.21 -5.57
C SER A 105 5.28 22.92 -5.13
N ARG A 106 6.07 22.27 -5.99
CA ARG A 106 6.85 21.05 -5.65
C ARG A 106 8.20 21.36 -5.02
N LEU A 107 8.79 22.49 -5.39
CA LEU A 107 10.16 22.84 -4.96
C LEU A 107 10.33 22.88 -3.43
N PRO A 108 9.40 23.41 -2.62
CA PRO A 108 9.53 23.39 -1.16
C PRO A 108 9.76 21.99 -0.61
N ALA A 109 8.96 20.99 -1.02
CA ALA A 109 9.09 19.61 -0.57
C ALA A 109 10.40 18.95 -1.06
N VAL A 110 10.78 19.19 -2.33
CA VAL A 110 12.04 18.68 -2.91
C VAL A 110 13.25 19.22 -2.13
N PHE A 111 13.31 20.51 -1.93
CA PHE A 111 14.52 21.15 -1.38
C PHE A 111 14.61 21.04 0.15
N VAL A 112 13.47 21.02 0.88
CA VAL A 112 13.51 20.71 2.31
C VAL A 112 13.96 19.25 2.54
N THR A 113 13.53 18.32 1.67
CA THR A 113 14.00 16.92 1.74
C THR A 113 15.53 16.85 1.54
N LEU A 114 16.05 17.52 0.53
CA LEU A 114 17.48 17.57 0.27
C LEU A 114 18.24 18.22 1.44
N GLN A 115 17.75 19.34 1.98
CA GLN A 115 18.35 20.07 3.09
C GLN A 115 18.43 19.21 4.37
N ARG A 116 17.31 18.53 4.75
CA ARG A 116 17.26 17.67 5.95
C ARG A 116 18.21 16.47 5.81
N ASN A 117 18.25 15.84 4.64
CA ASN A 117 19.19 14.76 4.38
C ASN A 117 20.65 15.22 4.43
N ARG A 118 20.97 16.36 3.82
CA ARG A 118 22.33 16.94 3.89
C ARG A 118 22.77 17.13 5.33
N ALA A 119 21.91 17.76 6.16
CA ALA A 119 22.21 18.02 7.55
C ALA A 119 22.37 16.71 8.34
N TRP A 120 21.46 15.78 8.17
CA TRP A 120 21.50 14.50 8.90
C TRP A 120 22.76 13.69 8.59
N TRP A 121 23.05 13.49 7.31
CA TRP A 121 24.17 12.65 6.90
C TRP A 121 25.53 13.25 7.21
N ALA A 122 25.59 14.56 7.43
CA ALA A 122 26.83 15.24 7.85
C ALA A 122 27.20 14.94 9.32
N ALA A 123 26.23 14.83 10.24
CA ALA A 123 26.54 14.87 11.67
C ALA A 123 25.71 13.93 12.55
N SER A 124 24.53 13.45 12.13
CA SER A 124 23.63 12.71 13.00
C SER A 124 23.94 11.20 13.08
N PRO A 125 23.44 10.46 14.10
CA PRO A 125 23.58 9.01 14.21
C PRO A 125 22.98 8.25 13.02
N LEU A 126 23.42 6.99 12.82
CA LEU A 126 22.84 6.12 11.80
C LEU A 126 21.44 5.66 12.23
N PRO A 127 20.42 5.78 11.36
CA PRO A 127 19.09 5.32 11.66
C PRO A 127 18.93 3.82 11.34
N PHE A 128 17.93 3.18 11.96
CA PHE A 128 17.44 1.88 11.53
C PHE A 128 16.35 2.01 10.46
N ALA A 129 16.19 0.96 9.64
CA ALA A 129 15.19 0.93 8.58
C ALA A 129 13.77 1.18 9.12
N GLY A 130 13.04 2.11 8.50
CA GLY A 130 11.69 2.48 8.92
C GLY A 130 11.61 3.41 10.14
N GLN A 131 12.75 3.82 10.72
CA GLN A 131 12.76 4.80 11.81
C GLN A 131 12.03 6.07 11.40
N ARG A 132 11.18 6.60 12.31
CA ARG A 132 10.46 7.86 12.12
C ARG A 132 10.97 8.92 13.07
N VAL A 133 11.06 10.15 12.58
CA VAL A 133 11.47 11.34 13.35
C VAL A 133 10.66 12.56 12.93
N THR A 134 10.70 13.61 13.75
CA THR A 134 10.35 14.99 13.38
C THR A 134 11.59 15.85 13.51
N PHE A 135 11.78 16.83 12.64
CA PHE A 135 12.88 17.78 12.72
C PHE A 135 12.40 19.09 13.32
N ALA A 136 12.63 19.29 14.61
CA ALA A 136 12.21 20.52 15.29
C ALA A 136 12.63 21.80 14.54
N PRO A 137 11.77 22.83 14.51
CA PRO A 137 10.45 22.93 15.16
C PRO A 137 9.30 22.30 14.34
N SER A 138 9.57 21.69 13.19
CA SER A 138 8.58 21.09 12.29
C SER A 138 7.82 19.93 12.95
N GLN A 139 6.54 19.80 12.58
CA GLN A 139 5.67 18.70 13.02
C GLN A 139 5.58 17.57 11.99
N ILE A 140 6.09 17.76 10.78
CA ILE A 140 6.09 16.77 9.70
C ILE A 140 6.84 15.51 10.12
N VAL A 141 6.24 14.34 9.83
CA VAL A 141 6.86 13.03 10.09
C VAL A 141 7.73 12.64 8.92
N TRP A 142 8.96 12.29 9.23
CA TRP A 142 9.95 11.77 8.30
C TRP A 142 10.21 10.30 8.59
N GLN A 143 10.42 9.50 7.56
CA GLN A 143 10.82 8.10 7.71
C GLN A 143 12.09 7.83 6.94
N PHE A 144 12.97 7.04 7.56
CA PHE A 144 14.17 6.57 6.90
C PHE A 144 13.87 5.35 6.02
N TYR A 145 14.20 5.47 4.74
CA TYR A 145 14.15 4.40 3.77
C TYR A 145 15.57 4.06 3.32
N PRO A 146 16.09 2.85 3.61
CA PRO A 146 17.43 2.45 3.18
C PRO A 146 17.61 2.61 1.67
N GLY A 147 18.69 3.27 1.25
CA GLY A 147 18.94 3.57 -0.16
C GLY A 147 18.15 4.76 -0.74
N GLN A 148 17.30 5.42 0.08
CA GLN A 148 16.53 6.61 -0.32
C GLN A 148 16.68 7.77 0.67
N GLY A 149 17.33 7.54 1.82
CA GLY A 149 17.49 8.54 2.87
C GLY A 149 16.20 8.83 3.65
N TRP A 150 16.14 10.01 4.27
CA TRP A 150 14.97 10.51 4.97
C TRP A 150 13.97 11.09 3.97
N GLN A 151 12.73 10.62 4.06
CA GLN A 151 11.65 11.07 3.17
C GLN A 151 10.45 11.52 4.01
N ILE A 152 9.70 12.50 3.50
CA ILE A 152 8.43 12.89 4.11
C ILE A 152 7.50 11.69 4.09
N GLN A 153 6.93 11.37 5.25
CA GLN A 153 5.99 10.26 5.39
C GLN A 153 4.58 10.82 5.60
N TRP A 154 3.88 11.06 4.50
CA TRP A 154 2.57 11.71 4.52
C TRP A 154 1.53 10.94 5.31
N LEU A 155 1.46 9.60 5.17
CA LEU A 155 0.56 8.78 5.98
C LEU A 155 0.86 8.93 7.48
N GLY A 156 2.13 8.95 7.88
CA GLY A 156 2.53 9.17 9.27
C GLY A 156 2.25 10.59 9.74
N THR A 157 2.41 11.60 8.86
CA THR A 157 2.10 13.00 9.14
C THR A 157 0.61 13.18 9.41
N PHE A 158 -0.25 12.67 8.55
CA PHE A 158 -1.70 12.78 8.76
C PHE A 158 -2.23 11.85 9.85
N GLY A 159 -1.59 10.70 10.07
CA GLY A 159 -1.85 9.88 11.24
C GLY A 159 -1.57 10.63 12.56
N LYS A 160 -0.44 11.38 12.61
CA LYS A 160 -0.13 12.27 13.73
C LYS A 160 -1.14 13.40 13.87
N ALA A 161 -1.58 14.01 12.76
CA ALA A 161 -2.62 15.07 12.80
C ALA A 161 -3.93 14.53 13.37
N ASN A 162 -4.38 13.35 12.94
CA ASN A 162 -5.56 12.68 13.50
C ASN A 162 -5.41 12.36 15.00
N ALA A 163 -4.20 11.96 15.44
CA ALA A 163 -3.94 11.75 16.87
C ALA A 163 -3.96 13.07 17.66
N LEU A 164 -3.40 14.16 17.14
CA LEU A 164 -3.46 15.48 17.76
C LEU A 164 -4.89 15.98 17.87
N TRP A 165 -5.72 15.73 16.86
CA TRP A 165 -7.14 16.09 16.89
C TRP A 165 -7.88 15.45 18.07
N MET A 166 -7.51 14.25 18.52
CA MET A 166 -8.12 13.59 19.67
C MET A 166 -7.75 14.24 21.00
N VAL A 167 -6.68 15.06 21.05
CA VAL A 167 -6.17 15.67 22.29
C VAL A 167 -6.51 17.17 22.32
N LYS A 168 -7.53 17.52 23.10
CA LYS A 168 -8.08 18.88 23.15
C LYS A 168 -7.08 20.00 23.50
N THR A 169 -5.99 19.70 24.16
CA THR A 169 -4.95 20.66 24.57
C THR A 169 -3.84 20.86 23.53
N ARG A 170 -3.95 20.26 22.35
CA ARG A 170 -2.89 20.26 21.32
C ARG A 170 -3.33 20.95 20.01
N ASP A 171 -4.24 21.92 20.09
CA ASP A 171 -4.77 22.62 18.92
C ASP A 171 -3.70 23.41 18.15
N ASP A 172 -2.74 24.03 18.84
CA ASP A 172 -1.63 24.75 18.20
C ASP A 172 -0.70 23.80 17.44
N ASP A 173 -0.44 22.61 17.97
CA ASP A 173 0.35 21.62 17.28
C ASP A 173 -0.37 21.06 16.06
N LEU A 174 -1.69 20.82 16.18
CA LEU A 174 -2.52 20.41 15.05
C LEU A 174 -2.49 21.47 13.94
N ARG A 175 -2.74 22.75 14.30
CA ARG A 175 -2.68 23.87 13.35
C ARG A 175 -1.33 23.94 12.65
N ARG A 176 -0.25 23.93 13.43
CA ARG A 176 1.12 23.97 12.88
C ARG A 176 1.39 22.83 11.92
N LEU A 177 0.98 21.59 12.27
CA LEU A 177 1.19 20.42 11.41
C LEU A 177 0.42 20.56 10.11
N LEU A 178 -0.85 20.96 10.16
CA LEU A 178 -1.68 21.11 8.96
C LEU A 178 -1.16 22.23 8.05
N ASP A 179 -0.78 23.38 8.62
CA ASP A 179 -0.21 24.51 7.86
C ASP A 179 1.12 24.12 7.20
N GLU A 180 2.01 23.43 7.92
CA GLU A 180 3.25 22.91 7.33
C GLU A 180 2.99 21.90 6.21
N ALA A 181 1.99 21.01 6.38
CA ALA A 181 1.63 20.05 5.35
C ALA A 181 1.12 20.76 4.08
N LEU A 182 0.28 21.79 4.24
CA LEU A 182 -0.21 22.59 3.11
C LEU A 182 0.90 23.38 2.40
N ALA A 183 1.86 23.90 3.15
CA ALA A 183 3.03 24.58 2.57
C ALA A 183 3.95 23.66 1.73
N LEU A 184 3.84 22.35 1.94
CA LEU A 184 4.59 21.32 1.21
C LEU A 184 3.72 20.56 0.18
N ALA A 185 2.45 20.92 0.04
CA ALA A 185 1.57 20.33 -0.95
C ALA A 185 1.91 20.79 -2.35
N THR A 186 1.74 19.91 -3.33
CA THR A 186 2.06 20.18 -4.74
C THR A 186 0.78 20.33 -5.56
N GLN A 187 0.74 21.29 -6.49
CA GLN A 187 -0.31 21.39 -7.48
C GLN A 187 -0.28 20.17 -8.41
N ARG A 188 -1.37 19.38 -8.42
CA ARG A 188 -1.47 18.15 -9.18
C ARG A 188 -2.93 17.76 -9.41
N ALA A 189 -3.23 17.28 -10.60
CA ALA A 189 -4.57 16.76 -10.95
C ALA A 189 -5.71 17.78 -10.74
N GLY A 190 -5.45 19.05 -11.01
CA GLY A 190 -6.42 20.14 -10.86
C GLY A 190 -6.63 20.61 -9.43
N GLY A 191 -5.77 20.23 -8.48
CA GLY A 191 -5.82 20.67 -7.10
C GLY A 191 -4.49 20.44 -6.40
N ILE A 192 -4.51 20.13 -5.10
CA ILE A 192 -3.29 19.83 -4.34
C ILE A 192 -3.14 18.33 -4.08
N ALA A 193 -1.88 17.89 -3.97
CA ALA A 193 -1.54 16.53 -3.60
C ALA A 193 -0.31 16.49 -2.69
N PHE A 194 -0.22 15.46 -1.87
CA PHE A 194 0.89 15.17 -0.97
C PHE A 194 1.78 14.11 -1.62
N GLU A 195 2.81 14.55 -2.34
CA GLU A 195 3.64 13.71 -3.18
C GLU A 195 4.78 13.04 -2.42
N TYR A 196 5.10 11.82 -2.83
CA TYR A 196 6.33 11.11 -2.45
C TYR A 196 7.40 11.33 -3.52
N LEU A 197 8.58 11.76 -3.10
CA LEU A 197 9.65 12.25 -3.97
C LEU A 197 10.86 11.30 -4.04
N PHE A 198 10.63 10.00 -3.91
CA PHE A 198 11.67 8.98 -3.92
C PHE A 198 11.20 7.70 -4.62
N GLN A 199 12.15 6.87 -5.03
CA GLN A 199 11.85 5.56 -5.60
C GLN A 199 11.35 4.60 -4.53
N PHE A 200 10.24 3.92 -4.80
CA PHE A 200 9.67 2.95 -3.87
C PHE A 200 9.03 1.80 -4.65
N ASP A 201 9.42 0.57 -4.37
CA ASP A 201 8.85 -0.66 -4.94
C ASP A 201 8.61 -0.60 -6.46
N GLY A 202 9.62 -0.19 -7.20
CA GLY A 202 9.57 -0.02 -8.65
C GLY A 202 8.95 1.31 -9.13
N GLY A 203 8.27 2.05 -8.27
CA GLY A 203 7.72 3.36 -8.60
C GLY A 203 8.77 4.46 -8.63
N ARG A 204 8.65 5.37 -9.61
CA ARG A 204 9.53 6.55 -9.75
C ARG A 204 8.86 7.80 -9.20
N PRO A 205 9.62 8.73 -8.56
CA PRO A 205 9.09 10.00 -8.09
C PRO A 205 8.76 10.94 -9.28
N PRO A 206 7.80 11.86 -9.11
CA PRO A 206 6.89 11.99 -7.97
C PRO A 206 5.68 11.07 -8.10
N TRP A 207 5.27 10.44 -7.01
CA TRP A 207 4.06 9.61 -6.97
C TRP A 207 3.16 10.00 -5.79
N VAL A 208 1.88 9.64 -5.87
CA VAL A 208 0.89 9.90 -4.82
C VAL A 208 0.27 8.61 -4.32
N SER A 209 -0.26 8.67 -3.11
CA SER A 209 -0.90 7.54 -2.45
C SER A 209 -2.35 7.88 -2.08
N GLY A 210 -3.31 7.10 -2.61
CA GLY A 210 -4.72 7.23 -2.21
C GLY A 210 -4.92 7.06 -0.71
N LEU A 211 -4.18 6.12 -0.10
CA LEU A 211 -4.16 5.91 1.35
C LEU A 211 -3.74 7.17 2.12
N ALA A 212 -2.61 7.77 1.74
CA ALA A 212 -2.10 8.95 2.43
C ALA A 212 -2.98 10.18 2.18
N GLN A 213 -3.45 10.35 0.94
CA GLN A 213 -4.35 11.45 0.58
C GLN A 213 -5.68 11.36 1.32
N GLY A 214 -6.31 10.16 1.38
CA GLY A 214 -7.55 9.95 2.15
C GLY A 214 -7.35 10.21 3.64
N THR A 215 -6.24 9.74 4.23
CA THR A 215 -5.91 10.07 5.63
C THR A 215 -5.73 11.58 5.82
N GLY A 216 -5.20 12.27 4.80
CA GLY A 216 -5.10 13.74 4.76
C GLY A 216 -6.45 14.42 4.72
N LEU A 217 -7.41 13.90 3.92
CA LEU A 217 -8.78 14.41 3.89
C LEU A 217 -9.44 14.36 5.28
N SER A 218 -9.32 13.21 5.99
CA SER A 218 -9.79 13.10 7.38
C SER A 218 -9.13 14.14 8.28
N ALA A 219 -7.82 14.30 8.20
CA ALA A 219 -7.06 15.20 9.07
C ALA A 219 -7.43 16.67 8.84
N LEU A 220 -7.52 17.08 7.56
CA LEU A 220 -7.89 18.45 7.19
C LEU A 220 -9.33 18.76 7.60
N SER A 221 -10.28 17.85 7.30
CA SER A 221 -11.71 18.08 7.63
C SER A 221 -11.95 18.16 9.14
N ARG A 222 -11.35 17.28 9.90
CA ARG A 222 -11.40 17.29 11.37
C ARG A 222 -10.70 18.52 11.93
N GLY A 223 -9.58 18.92 11.33
CA GLY A 223 -8.87 20.15 11.65
C GLY A 223 -9.72 21.39 11.42
N ALA A 224 -10.45 21.46 10.29
CA ALA A 224 -11.35 22.56 9.98
C ALA A 224 -12.42 22.76 11.07
N VAL A 225 -13.08 21.66 11.46
CA VAL A 225 -14.10 21.70 12.53
C VAL A 225 -13.48 22.08 13.88
N ARG A 226 -12.36 21.43 14.25
CA ARG A 226 -11.70 21.59 15.55
C ARG A 226 -11.13 22.98 15.75
N LEU A 227 -10.45 23.50 14.73
CA LEU A 227 -9.77 24.79 14.78
C LEU A 227 -10.67 25.95 14.33
N LYS A 228 -11.91 25.66 13.91
CA LYS A 228 -12.89 26.63 13.36
C LYS A 228 -12.29 27.46 12.22
N ASP A 229 -11.62 26.78 11.28
CA ASP A 229 -10.87 27.43 10.20
C ASP A 229 -11.19 26.71 8.86
N THR A 230 -12.02 27.35 8.04
CA THR A 230 -12.54 26.80 6.78
C THR A 230 -11.47 26.58 5.72
N LYS A 231 -10.29 27.23 5.82
CA LYS A 231 -9.18 27.00 4.87
C LYS A 231 -8.80 25.53 4.73
N TYR A 232 -8.97 24.73 5.80
CA TYR A 232 -8.69 23.30 5.75
C TYR A 232 -9.75 22.51 4.99
N PHE A 233 -11.03 22.95 4.99
CA PHE A 233 -12.04 22.39 4.08
C PHE A 233 -11.74 22.72 2.63
N ASP A 234 -11.31 23.94 2.32
CA ASP A 234 -10.94 24.36 0.97
C ASP A 234 -9.73 23.57 0.47
N ALA A 235 -8.75 23.36 1.33
CA ALA A 235 -7.60 22.51 1.04
C ALA A 235 -8.01 21.03 0.82
N ALA A 236 -8.91 20.49 1.64
CA ALA A 236 -9.43 19.12 1.46
C ALA A 236 -10.21 18.99 0.16
N ARG A 237 -11.04 19.97 -0.21
CA ARG A 237 -11.74 20.02 -1.51
C ARG A 237 -10.75 20.04 -2.68
N SER A 238 -9.72 20.87 -2.60
CA SER A 238 -8.65 20.92 -3.59
C SER A 238 -7.91 19.57 -3.69
N ALA A 239 -7.78 18.83 -2.60
CA ALA A 239 -7.11 17.54 -2.55
C ALA A 239 -7.94 16.37 -3.16
N LEU A 240 -9.20 16.58 -3.55
CA LEU A 240 -10.01 15.58 -4.25
C LEU A 240 -9.48 15.27 -5.67
N GLY A 241 -8.70 16.17 -6.26
CA GLY A 241 -8.25 16.07 -7.65
C GLY A 241 -7.63 14.72 -8.01
N ILE A 242 -6.80 14.14 -7.14
CA ILE A 242 -6.15 12.86 -7.44
C ILE A 242 -7.10 11.66 -7.50
N PHE A 243 -8.27 11.73 -6.87
CA PHE A 243 -9.30 10.69 -6.91
C PHE A 243 -10.14 10.74 -8.20
N LYS A 244 -10.02 11.81 -8.99
CA LYS A 244 -10.79 12.05 -10.22
C LYS A 244 -10.04 11.65 -11.49
N VAL A 245 -8.72 11.45 -11.42
CA VAL A 245 -7.89 11.17 -12.58
C VAL A 245 -7.10 9.88 -12.41
N PRO A 246 -6.84 9.17 -13.55
CA PRO A 246 -6.09 7.91 -13.50
C PRO A 246 -4.59 8.13 -13.25
N PRO A 247 -3.84 7.04 -12.92
CA PRO A 247 -2.39 7.02 -12.95
C PRO A 247 -1.79 7.48 -14.29
N PRO A 248 -0.62 8.13 -14.27
CA PRO A 248 0.23 8.39 -13.10
C PRO A 248 -0.16 9.67 -12.34
N SER A 249 -1.09 10.50 -12.87
CA SER A 249 -1.44 11.79 -12.30
C SER A 249 -2.27 11.68 -11.03
N GLY A 250 -3.14 10.69 -10.94
CA GLY A 250 -3.97 10.41 -9.77
C GLY A 250 -3.99 8.94 -9.40
N VAL A 251 -5.05 8.53 -8.71
CA VAL A 251 -5.20 7.17 -8.15
C VAL A 251 -6.50 6.49 -8.60
N LEU A 252 -7.25 7.09 -9.52
CA LEU A 252 -8.50 6.54 -10.01
C LEU A 252 -8.25 5.33 -10.91
N ASP A 253 -8.81 4.18 -10.57
CA ASP A 253 -8.98 3.04 -11.46
C ASP A 253 -10.48 2.73 -11.58
N LYS A 254 -11.08 3.06 -12.75
CA LYS A 254 -12.50 2.83 -12.99
C LYS A 254 -12.76 1.36 -13.26
N THR A 255 -13.83 0.86 -12.67
CA THR A 255 -14.30 -0.51 -12.79
C THR A 255 -15.76 -0.54 -13.25
N ALA A 256 -16.33 -1.72 -13.44
CA ALA A 256 -17.74 -1.87 -13.79
C ALA A 256 -18.69 -1.51 -12.63
N ALA A 257 -18.27 -1.72 -11.38
CA ALA A 257 -19.08 -1.45 -10.20
C ALA A 257 -18.95 0.00 -9.70
N GLY A 258 -17.75 0.61 -9.92
CA GLY A 258 -17.50 1.95 -9.41
C GLY A 258 -16.08 2.45 -9.66
N SER A 259 -15.36 2.75 -8.59
CA SER A 259 -14.02 3.32 -8.67
C SER A 259 -13.11 2.75 -7.57
N HIS A 260 -12.03 2.08 -7.95
CA HIS A 260 -10.98 1.73 -7.01
C HIS A 260 -9.99 2.89 -6.88
N TYR A 261 -9.61 3.25 -5.65
CA TYR A 261 -8.60 4.27 -5.38
C TYR A 261 -7.28 3.62 -4.98
N LEU A 262 -6.34 3.64 -5.91
CA LEU A 262 -5.05 2.94 -5.78
C LEU A 262 -4.22 3.50 -4.62
N GLN A 263 -3.59 2.60 -3.88
CA GLN A 263 -2.61 3.01 -2.87
C GLN A 263 -1.39 3.68 -3.47
N TYR A 264 -0.98 3.30 -4.69
CA TYR A 264 0.19 3.83 -5.38
C TYR A 264 -0.16 4.24 -6.81
N SER A 265 0.06 5.50 -7.17
CA SER A 265 -0.23 6.03 -8.52
C SER A 265 0.63 5.43 -9.65
N TYR A 266 1.61 4.60 -9.34
CA TYR A 266 2.44 3.88 -10.30
C TYR A 266 2.08 2.40 -10.46
N ALA A 267 1.22 1.85 -9.59
CA ALA A 267 0.92 0.41 -9.53
C ALA A 267 -0.54 0.12 -9.85
N ARG A 268 -0.96 0.45 -11.08
CA ARG A 268 -2.36 0.35 -11.55
C ARG A 268 -3.01 -1.02 -11.37
N ARG A 269 -2.23 -2.11 -11.39
CA ARG A 269 -2.75 -3.48 -11.27
C ARG A 269 -2.73 -4.03 -9.84
N LEU A 270 -2.35 -3.21 -8.87
CA LEU A 270 -2.21 -3.62 -7.48
C LEU A 270 -3.32 -3.00 -6.63
N HIS A 271 -4.40 -3.75 -6.43
CA HIS A 271 -5.50 -3.37 -5.55
C HIS A 271 -5.17 -3.78 -4.12
N ILE A 272 -5.03 -2.80 -3.24
CA ILE A 272 -4.65 -3.00 -1.83
C ILE A 272 -5.82 -2.61 -0.94
N ALA A 273 -6.42 -3.61 -0.28
CA ALA A 273 -7.66 -3.44 0.46
C ALA A 273 -7.60 -2.38 1.57
N ASN A 274 -6.57 -2.41 2.41
CA ASN A 274 -6.43 -1.45 3.51
C ASN A 274 -6.22 -0.02 3.01
N GLY A 275 -5.45 0.16 1.93
CA GLY A 275 -5.22 1.48 1.33
C GLY A 275 -6.50 2.07 0.74
N PHE A 276 -7.28 1.24 0.06
CA PHE A 276 -8.54 1.63 -0.53
C PHE A 276 -9.59 1.94 0.55
N THR A 277 -9.79 1.07 1.53
CA THR A 277 -10.74 1.31 2.63
C THR A 277 -10.42 2.61 3.38
N GLN A 278 -9.17 2.90 3.66
CA GLN A 278 -8.79 4.15 4.34
C GLN A 278 -8.98 5.39 3.44
N ALA A 279 -8.79 5.27 2.13
CA ALA A 279 -9.13 6.35 1.20
C ALA A 279 -10.63 6.69 1.27
N LEU A 280 -11.49 5.67 1.35
CA LEU A 280 -12.94 5.84 1.52
C LEU A 280 -13.29 6.48 2.87
N ASN A 281 -12.67 6.04 3.97
CA ASN A 281 -12.83 6.68 5.27
C ASN A 281 -12.55 8.19 5.21
N GLY A 282 -11.51 8.57 4.47
CA GLY A 282 -11.16 9.99 4.30
C GLY A 282 -12.14 10.77 3.44
N LEU A 283 -12.57 10.19 2.32
CA LEU A 283 -13.60 10.79 1.46
C LEU A 283 -14.93 10.96 2.20
N HIS A 284 -15.32 9.96 2.99
CA HIS A 284 -16.52 10.03 3.84
C HIS A 284 -16.42 11.15 4.88
N ASP A 285 -15.31 11.23 5.64
CA ASP A 285 -15.11 12.28 6.64
C ASP A 285 -15.20 13.66 6.00
N PHE A 286 -14.55 13.88 4.85
CA PHE A 286 -14.64 15.15 4.14
C PHE A 286 -16.07 15.44 3.66
N ALA A 287 -16.71 14.50 2.97
CA ALA A 287 -18.04 14.65 2.43
C ALA A 287 -19.08 15.00 3.51
N THR A 288 -18.95 14.39 4.68
CA THR A 288 -19.86 14.58 5.81
C THR A 288 -19.57 15.88 6.55
N LEU A 289 -18.31 16.14 6.93
CA LEU A 289 -17.96 17.30 7.76
C LEU A 289 -18.04 18.63 6.99
N ALA A 290 -17.70 18.62 5.69
CA ALA A 290 -17.80 19.80 4.82
C ALA A 290 -19.16 19.91 4.11
N ASN A 291 -20.05 18.93 4.27
CA ASN A 291 -21.30 18.77 3.50
C ASN A 291 -21.06 18.89 1.98
N ASP A 292 -20.04 18.20 1.47
CA ASP A 292 -19.54 18.36 0.11
C ASP A 292 -20.12 17.31 -0.85
N GLY A 293 -20.76 17.77 -1.92
CA GLY A 293 -21.41 16.89 -2.92
C GLY A 293 -20.42 16.10 -3.77
N GLU A 294 -19.25 16.69 -4.14
CA GLU A 294 -18.24 16.00 -4.92
C GLU A 294 -17.53 14.91 -4.10
N GLY A 295 -17.18 15.24 -2.85
CA GLY A 295 -16.64 14.26 -1.91
C GLY A 295 -17.59 13.07 -1.71
N ARG A 296 -18.90 13.35 -1.61
CA ARG A 296 -19.93 12.33 -1.49
C ARG A 296 -20.02 11.44 -2.75
N ALA A 297 -19.97 12.03 -3.94
CA ALA A 297 -19.99 11.28 -5.20
C ALA A 297 -18.76 10.36 -5.32
N LEU A 298 -17.56 10.86 -4.97
CA LEU A 298 -16.34 10.07 -4.98
C LEU A 298 -16.39 8.94 -3.95
N PHE A 299 -16.89 9.23 -2.74
CA PHE A 299 -17.10 8.20 -1.72
C PHE A 299 -18.06 7.10 -2.21
N SER A 300 -19.23 7.48 -2.75
CA SER A 300 -20.23 6.53 -3.21
C SER A 300 -19.73 5.64 -4.35
N ALA A 301 -19.00 6.23 -5.32
CA ALA A 301 -18.39 5.45 -6.40
C ALA A 301 -17.33 4.46 -5.89
N GLY A 302 -16.56 4.86 -4.89
CA GLY A 302 -15.54 4.00 -4.29
C GLY A 302 -16.15 2.93 -3.40
N GLU A 303 -17.18 3.25 -2.64
CA GLU A 303 -17.89 2.30 -1.77
C GLU A 303 -18.58 1.20 -2.61
N ALA A 304 -19.21 1.58 -3.72
CA ALA A 304 -19.82 0.62 -4.65
C ALA A 304 -18.78 -0.40 -5.15
N GLU A 305 -17.55 0.02 -5.45
CA GLU A 305 -16.47 -0.90 -5.84
C GLU A 305 -15.98 -1.74 -4.66
N LEU A 306 -15.74 -1.14 -3.48
CA LEU A 306 -15.27 -1.90 -2.32
C LEU A 306 -16.26 -3.01 -1.93
N ARG A 307 -17.56 -2.76 -2.04
CA ARG A 307 -18.62 -3.73 -1.77
C ARG A 307 -18.47 -4.99 -2.63
N VAL A 308 -18.10 -4.82 -3.89
CA VAL A 308 -17.88 -5.93 -4.83
C VAL A 308 -16.52 -6.60 -4.61
N GLU A 309 -15.47 -5.82 -4.32
CA GLU A 309 -14.11 -6.35 -4.18
C GLU A 309 -13.87 -7.04 -2.82
N LEU A 310 -14.46 -6.55 -1.74
CA LEU A 310 -14.13 -6.95 -0.36
C LEU A 310 -14.24 -8.46 -0.12
N PRO A 311 -15.26 -9.18 -0.60
CA PRO A 311 -15.35 -10.63 -0.43
C PRO A 311 -14.13 -11.39 -0.98
N ALA A 312 -13.48 -10.86 -2.01
CA ALA A 312 -12.31 -11.51 -2.60
C ALA A 312 -11.01 -11.26 -1.81
N PHE A 313 -11.02 -10.37 -0.83
CA PHE A 313 -9.93 -10.18 0.14
C PHE A 313 -10.10 -11.00 1.40
N ASP A 314 -11.27 -11.62 1.62
CA ASP A 314 -11.53 -12.51 2.74
C ASP A 314 -11.29 -13.96 2.32
N THR A 315 -10.36 -14.65 2.97
CA THR A 315 -10.06 -16.07 2.69
C THR A 315 -10.94 -17.04 3.50
N GLY A 316 -11.81 -16.52 4.35
CA GLY A 316 -12.59 -17.29 5.33
C GLY A 316 -11.80 -17.67 6.59
N ALA A 317 -10.52 -17.30 6.70
CA ALA A 317 -9.68 -17.57 7.87
C ALA A 317 -8.61 -16.50 8.10
N TRP A 318 -8.39 -15.61 7.12
CA TRP A 318 -7.44 -14.51 7.13
C TRP A 318 -7.74 -13.52 5.99
N SER A 319 -7.11 -12.33 5.97
CA SER A 319 -7.24 -11.39 4.85
C SER A 319 -6.11 -11.54 3.84
N LEU A 320 -6.38 -11.22 2.56
CA LEU A 320 -5.34 -10.90 1.59
C LEU A 320 -4.88 -9.45 1.76
N TYR A 321 -3.59 -9.20 1.51
CA TYR A 321 -3.04 -7.84 1.50
C TYR A 321 -3.47 -7.06 0.25
N ALA A 322 -3.36 -7.72 -0.90
CA ALA A 322 -3.62 -7.13 -2.21
C ALA A 322 -4.13 -8.18 -3.20
N LYS A 323 -4.65 -7.70 -4.35
CA LYS A 323 -5.03 -8.51 -5.49
C LYS A 323 -4.31 -8.01 -6.75
N PRO A 324 -3.58 -8.91 -7.45
CA PRO A 324 -3.19 -10.25 -7.02
C PRO A 324 -2.21 -10.18 -5.85
N GLY A 325 -2.25 -11.14 -4.94
CA GLY A 325 -1.32 -11.12 -3.82
C GLY A 325 -1.47 -12.26 -2.81
N ALA A 326 -0.59 -12.22 -1.82
CA ALA A 326 -0.54 -13.16 -0.71
C ALA A 326 -1.42 -12.71 0.45
N GLU A 327 -1.58 -13.60 1.43
CA GLU A 327 -2.19 -13.28 2.71
C GLU A 327 -1.42 -12.16 3.43
N SER A 328 -2.16 -11.29 4.12
CA SER A 328 -1.61 -10.20 4.92
C SER A 328 -0.64 -10.71 5.99
N ASP A 329 0.35 -9.91 6.34
CA ASP A 329 1.00 -10.10 7.63
C ASP A 329 0.05 -9.70 8.79
N LEU A 330 0.46 -9.96 10.03
CA LEU A 330 -0.36 -9.69 11.21
C LEU A 330 -0.73 -8.20 11.33
N GLY A 331 0.20 -7.31 11.00
CA GLY A 331 0.00 -5.86 11.06
C GLY A 331 -1.05 -5.41 10.05
N TYR A 332 -0.90 -5.82 8.79
CA TYR A 332 -1.85 -5.46 7.74
C TYR A 332 -3.22 -6.10 7.91
N HIS A 333 -3.32 -7.33 8.43
CA HIS A 333 -4.60 -7.93 8.77
C HIS A 333 -5.36 -7.11 9.83
N LYS A 334 -4.65 -6.67 10.89
CA LYS A 334 -5.22 -5.78 11.92
C LYS A 334 -5.60 -4.41 11.35
N VAL A 335 -4.75 -3.81 10.53
CA VAL A 335 -5.00 -2.51 9.91
C VAL A 335 -6.24 -2.55 9.01
N LEU A 336 -6.40 -3.58 8.18
CA LEU A 336 -7.60 -3.73 7.34
C LEU A 336 -8.85 -3.89 8.20
N ARG A 337 -8.81 -4.75 9.23
CA ARG A 337 -9.90 -4.89 10.21
C ARG A 337 -10.31 -3.54 10.81
N ASP A 338 -9.33 -2.74 11.26
CA ASP A 338 -9.59 -1.48 11.94
C ASP A 338 -10.17 -0.43 10.96
N PHE A 339 -9.72 -0.40 9.71
CA PHE A 339 -10.27 0.49 8.69
C PHE A 339 -11.68 0.10 8.28
N LEU A 340 -11.98 -1.19 8.18
CA LEU A 340 -13.33 -1.69 7.92
C LEU A 340 -14.29 -1.36 9.08
N ARG A 341 -13.83 -1.50 10.33
CA ARG A 341 -14.60 -1.07 11.50
C ARG A 341 -14.89 0.43 11.44
N GLY A 342 -13.88 1.24 11.12
CA GLY A 342 -14.07 2.67 10.95
C GLY A 342 -15.05 3.04 9.83
N LEU A 343 -15.12 2.25 8.75
CA LEU A 343 -16.14 2.42 7.70
C LEU A 343 -17.53 1.98 8.18
N CYS A 344 -17.60 0.84 8.87
CA CYS A 344 -18.81 0.34 9.54
C CYS A 344 -19.43 1.41 10.44
N ASP A 345 -18.64 2.00 11.35
CA ASP A 345 -19.09 3.01 12.31
C ASP A 345 -19.66 4.23 11.58
N ARG A 346 -19.00 4.74 10.54
CA ARG A 346 -19.44 5.89 9.73
C ARG A 346 -20.78 5.65 9.04
N LEU A 347 -20.91 4.49 8.40
CA LEU A 347 -22.15 4.16 7.69
C LEU A 347 -23.31 3.89 8.64
N THR A 348 -23.06 3.32 9.82
CA THR A 348 -24.05 3.14 10.87
C THR A 348 -24.53 4.50 11.41
N GLU A 349 -23.61 5.45 11.60
CA GLU A 349 -23.96 6.81 12.00
C GLU A 349 -24.76 7.53 10.91
N ASP A 350 -24.46 7.32 9.62
CA ASP A 350 -25.21 7.88 8.51
C ASP A 350 -26.65 7.35 8.50
N GLN A 351 -26.83 6.03 8.67
CA GLN A 351 -28.16 5.42 8.77
C GLN A 351 -28.95 5.98 9.95
N ALA A 352 -28.31 6.13 11.12
CA ALA A 352 -28.95 6.71 12.30
C ALA A 352 -29.40 8.15 12.08
N ARG A 353 -28.63 8.95 11.33
CA ARG A 353 -29.00 10.34 10.97
C ARG A 353 -30.15 10.41 9.96
N GLN A 354 -30.33 9.40 9.12
CA GLN A 354 -31.38 9.32 8.09
C GLN A 354 -32.65 8.64 8.58
N ALA A 355 -32.60 7.96 9.72
CA ALA A 355 -33.77 7.32 10.31
C ALA A 355 -34.84 8.39 10.64
N PRO A 356 -36.09 8.21 10.23
CA PRO A 356 -37.16 9.13 10.62
C PRO A 356 -37.28 9.16 12.15
N PRO A 357 -37.63 10.33 12.74
CA PRO A 357 -37.89 10.38 14.18
C PRO A 357 -38.95 9.35 14.53
N ALA A 358 -38.77 8.66 15.65
CA ALA A 358 -39.73 7.67 16.13
C ALA A 358 -41.13 8.26 16.09
N PRO A 359 -42.15 7.58 15.54
CA PRO A 359 -43.47 8.14 15.45
C PRO A 359 -43.97 8.51 16.84
N SER A 360 -44.18 9.81 17.06
CA SER A 360 -44.95 10.27 18.24
C SER A 360 -46.35 9.68 18.08
N SER A 361 -46.85 9.00 19.09
CA SER A 361 -48.06 8.15 19.10
C SER A 361 -49.38 8.91 18.91
N THR A 362 -49.41 10.00 18.15
CA THR A 362 -50.63 10.80 17.92
C THR A 362 -50.63 11.46 16.53
N ALA A 363 -50.75 10.66 15.45
CA ALA A 363 -51.17 11.19 14.15
C ALA A 363 -51.97 10.15 13.37
N PRO A 364 -53.12 10.54 12.75
CA PRO A 364 -53.91 9.63 11.92
C PRO A 364 -53.22 9.34 10.61
N PRO A 365 -53.53 8.21 9.93
CA PRO A 365 -52.87 7.78 8.70
C PRO A 365 -53.21 8.74 7.55
N SER A 366 -52.21 9.34 6.95
CA SER A 366 -52.34 10.09 5.70
C SER A 366 -52.21 9.15 4.52
N THR A 367 -53.26 9.10 3.69
CA THR A 367 -53.26 8.48 2.35
C THR A 367 -52.44 9.34 1.39
N GLY A 368 -51.21 8.94 1.10
CA GLY A 368 -50.31 9.65 0.19
C GLY A 368 -50.01 8.83 -1.06
N GLY A 369 -50.28 9.43 -2.22
CA GLY A 369 -50.10 8.85 -3.57
C GLY A 369 -48.66 8.51 -3.91
N THR A 370 -48.53 7.50 -4.75
CA THR A 370 -47.26 6.99 -5.32
C THR A 370 -46.64 8.00 -6.30
N PRO A 371 -45.38 8.44 -6.16
CA PRO A 371 -44.73 9.20 -7.22
C PRO A 371 -44.17 8.24 -8.27
N ALA A 372 -44.46 8.53 -9.52
CA ALA A 372 -43.97 7.82 -10.70
C ALA A 372 -42.52 8.19 -11.00
N GLY A 373 -41.71 7.18 -11.38
CA GLY A 373 -40.49 7.31 -12.18
C GLY A 373 -39.26 7.82 -11.47
N SER A 374 -38.64 7.02 -10.61
CA SER A 374 -37.23 7.22 -10.20
C SER A 374 -36.35 6.25 -10.99
N VAL A 375 -35.36 6.79 -11.71
CA VAL A 375 -34.18 6.03 -12.14
C VAL A 375 -33.66 5.30 -10.90
N ALA A 376 -33.46 3.97 -11.00
CA ALA A 376 -33.00 3.16 -9.88
C ALA A 376 -31.70 3.75 -9.30
N ALA A 377 -31.80 4.39 -8.16
CA ALA A 377 -30.64 4.85 -7.41
C ALA A 377 -29.79 3.63 -7.04
N ALA A 378 -28.47 3.74 -7.15
CA ALA A 378 -27.58 2.70 -6.68
C ALA A 378 -27.97 2.31 -5.24
N PRO A 379 -27.98 1.01 -4.90
CA PRO A 379 -28.39 0.57 -3.57
C PRO A 379 -27.54 1.27 -2.50
N ALA A 380 -28.20 1.75 -1.45
CA ALA A 380 -27.54 2.44 -0.34
C ALA A 380 -26.44 1.55 0.28
N PRO A 381 -25.35 2.13 0.80
CA PRO A 381 -24.33 1.37 1.49
C PRO A 381 -24.91 0.55 2.65
N ASP A 382 -24.53 -0.73 2.72
CA ASP A 382 -24.91 -1.62 3.82
C ASP A 382 -23.76 -1.71 4.84
N PRO A 383 -23.88 -1.08 6.03
CA PRO A 383 -22.84 -1.17 7.06
C PRO A 383 -22.55 -2.61 7.48
N ALA A 384 -23.54 -3.51 7.47
CA ALA A 384 -23.41 -4.89 7.94
C ALA A 384 -22.25 -5.62 7.22
N LEU A 385 -22.06 -5.41 5.92
CA LEU A 385 -20.96 -6.01 5.17
C LEU A 385 -19.60 -5.71 5.81
N TYR A 386 -19.37 -4.45 6.17
CA TYR A 386 -18.09 -3.98 6.73
C TYR A 386 -17.94 -4.36 8.20
N CYS A 387 -19.03 -4.24 8.96
CA CYS A 387 -19.11 -4.64 10.37
C CYS A 387 -18.81 -6.13 10.55
N ASP A 388 -19.48 -6.97 9.78
CA ASP A 388 -19.33 -8.42 9.85
C ASP A 388 -17.94 -8.88 9.38
N THR A 389 -17.41 -8.25 8.32
CA THR A 389 -16.05 -8.55 7.85
C THR A 389 -15.00 -8.15 8.89
N ALA A 390 -15.14 -6.97 9.51
CA ALA A 390 -14.25 -6.55 10.60
C ALA A 390 -14.36 -7.48 11.82
N GLN A 391 -15.56 -7.97 12.12
CA GLN A 391 -15.77 -8.92 13.21
C GLN A 391 -15.16 -10.30 12.89
N ARG A 392 -15.32 -10.80 11.66
CA ARG A 392 -14.65 -12.05 11.22
C ARG A 392 -13.13 -11.93 11.34
N PHE A 393 -12.54 -10.83 10.85
CA PHE A 393 -11.10 -10.59 10.97
C PHE A 393 -10.64 -10.44 12.43
N THR A 394 -11.51 -9.99 13.33
CA THR A 394 -11.24 -10.02 14.77
C THR A 394 -11.21 -11.45 15.30
N THR A 395 -12.16 -12.29 14.89
CA THR A 395 -12.25 -13.71 15.25
C THR A 395 -11.05 -14.51 14.72
N ASP A 396 -10.58 -14.19 13.50
CA ASP A 396 -9.40 -14.83 12.89
C ASP A 396 -8.13 -14.68 13.72
N LEU A 397 -8.00 -13.60 14.50
CA LEU A 397 -6.86 -13.37 15.38
C LEU A 397 -6.80 -14.34 16.58
N THR A 398 -7.90 -14.98 16.92
CA THR A 398 -7.99 -15.93 18.04
C THR A 398 -8.29 -17.36 17.58
N THR A 399 -8.72 -17.54 16.33
CA THR A 399 -9.03 -18.86 15.76
C THR A 399 -7.74 -19.54 15.31
N LYS A 400 -7.54 -20.79 15.79
CA LYS A 400 -6.40 -21.61 15.36
C LYS A 400 -6.48 -21.99 13.88
N PRO A 401 -5.33 -22.19 13.18
CA PRO A 401 -5.32 -22.67 11.81
C PRO A 401 -5.95 -24.08 11.72
N ALA A 402 -6.87 -24.26 10.77
CA ALA A 402 -7.42 -25.58 10.45
C ALA A 402 -6.41 -26.34 9.58
N LEU A 403 -6.25 -27.63 9.89
CA LEU A 403 -5.33 -28.54 9.24
C LEU A 403 -6.04 -29.87 8.93
N THR A 404 -5.84 -30.37 7.72
CA THR A 404 -6.19 -31.75 7.36
C THR A 404 -4.97 -32.44 6.76
N ILE A 405 -4.69 -33.69 7.15
CA ILE A 405 -3.64 -34.51 6.56
C ILE A 405 -4.28 -35.58 5.67
N THR A 406 -3.80 -35.69 4.44
CA THR A 406 -4.09 -36.81 3.55
C THR A 406 -2.80 -37.61 3.38
N ALA A 407 -2.68 -38.68 4.15
CA ALA A 407 -1.56 -39.61 4.08
C ALA A 407 -1.82 -40.67 3.02
N PRO A 408 -0.79 -41.13 2.28
CA PRO A 408 -0.93 -42.30 1.42
C PRO A 408 -1.21 -43.53 2.27
N SER A 409 -1.96 -44.49 1.74
CA SER A 409 -2.29 -45.75 2.44
C SER A 409 -1.02 -46.55 2.82
N ALA A 410 0.01 -46.47 2.01
CA ALA A 410 1.33 -47.07 2.29
C ALA A 410 2.48 -46.29 1.63
N LEU A 411 3.63 -46.32 2.29
CA LEU A 411 4.94 -45.97 1.75
C LEU A 411 5.84 -47.21 1.67
N ARG A 412 6.93 -47.15 0.92
CA ARG A 412 7.99 -48.19 0.93
C ARG A 412 9.25 -47.65 1.61
N ALA A 413 9.88 -48.51 2.41
CA ALA A 413 11.21 -48.17 2.98
C ALA A 413 12.22 -47.90 1.89
N LYS A 414 13.11 -46.93 2.10
CA LYS A 414 14.13 -46.44 1.18
C LYS A 414 13.62 -45.80 -0.12
N ALA A 415 12.31 -45.77 -0.36
CA ALA A 415 11.67 -45.07 -1.47
C ALA A 415 11.15 -43.69 -1.05
N ALA A 416 11.17 -42.75 -2.01
CA ALA A 416 10.55 -41.45 -1.82
C ALA A 416 9.01 -41.59 -1.83
N GLY A 417 8.36 -40.87 -0.96
CA GLY A 417 6.90 -40.76 -0.92
C GLY A 417 6.48 -39.37 -0.47
N THR A 418 5.21 -39.06 -0.59
CA THR A 418 4.66 -37.75 -0.24
C THR A 418 3.48 -37.87 0.73
N VAL A 419 3.45 -36.97 1.68
CA VAL A 419 2.27 -36.71 2.52
C VAL A 419 1.70 -35.36 2.12
N ARG A 420 0.38 -35.27 1.96
CA ARG A 420 -0.33 -34.02 1.62
C ARG A 420 -1.05 -33.51 2.84
N PHE A 421 -1.15 -32.19 2.95
CA PHE A 421 -1.98 -31.55 3.97
C PHE A 421 -2.56 -30.25 3.43
N THR A 422 -3.65 -29.78 4.05
CA THR A 422 -4.22 -28.45 3.77
C THR A 422 -4.02 -27.54 4.97
N LEU A 423 -3.91 -26.25 4.71
CA LEU A 423 -3.73 -25.20 5.70
C LEU A 423 -4.72 -24.07 5.41
N SER A 424 -5.47 -23.62 6.42
CA SER A 424 -6.50 -22.59 6.24
C SER A 424 -5.96 -21.17 6.16
N LYS A 425 -4.80 -20.88 6.75
CA LYS A 425 -4.19 -19.54 6.78
C LYS A 425 -2.68 -19.61 6.96
N VAL A 426 -2.00 -18.53 6.57
CA VAL A 426 -0.54 -18.40 6.69
C VAL A 426 -0.04 -18.73 8.09
N SER A 427 0.91 -19.66 8.16
CA SER A 427 1.43 -20.17 9.43
C SER A 427 2.88 -20.62 9.32
N THR A 428 3.58 -20.64 10.44
CA THR A 428 4.82 -21.39 10.61
C THR A 428 4.44 -22.85 10.87
N VAL A 429 4.78 -23.72 9.93
CA VAL A 429 4.40 -25.14 9.94
C VAL A 429 5.60 -25.98 10.29
N THR A 430 5.49 -26.81 11.33
CA THR A 430 6.47 -27.85 11.69
C THR A 430 5.89 -29.22 11.40
N ILE A 431 6.58 -29.96 10.55
CA ILE A 431 6.24 -31.33 10.16
C ILE A 431 7.23 -32.28 10.84
N THR A 432 6.71 -33.25 11.59
CA THR A 432 7.55 -34.28 12.21
C THR A 432 7.07 -35.67 11.79
N ALA A 433 8.01 -36.56 11.52
CA ALA A 433 7.73 -37.99 11.39
C ALA A 433 8.36 -38.71 12.59
N VAL A 434 7.53 -39.48 13.30
CA VAL A 434 7.91 -40.16 14.54
C VAL A 434 7.78 -41.67 14.35
N ARG A 435 8.77 -42.41 14.80
CA ARG A 435 8.79 -43.85 14.74
C ARG A 435 9.22 -44.42 16.10
N ARG A 436 8.38 -45.27 16.72
CA ARG A 436 8.67 -45.85 18.03
C ARG A 436 9.12 -44.81 19.07
N GLY A 437 8.45 -43.63 19.08
CA GLY A 437 8.78 -42.52 19.98
C GLY A 437 9.90 -41.60 19.52
N ALA A 438 10.75 -42.02 18.57
CA ALA A 438 11.86 -41.21 18.07
C ALA A 438 11.48 -40.35 16.85
N VAL A 439 11.88 -39.09 16.83
CA VAL A 439 11.74 -38.20 15.66
C VAL A 439 12.74 -38.61 14.59
N VAL A 440 12.25 -39.03 13.41
CA VAL A 440 13.08 -39.44 12.27
C VAL A 440 13.11 -38.40 11.14
N LEU A 441 12.20 -37.43 11.18
CA LEU A 441 12.18 -36.28 10.28
C LEU A 441 11.59 -35.08 11.02
N GLN A 442 12.20 -33.91 10.86
CA GLN A 442 11.61 -32.64 11.28
C GLN A 442 11.95 -31.57 10.21
N ARG A 443 10.92 -30.83 9.82
CA ARG A 443 11.05 -29.66 8.90
C ARG A 443 10.16 -28.56 9.38
N THR A 444 10.63 -27.32 9.26
CA THR A 444 9.85 -26.12 9.58
C THR A 444 9.93 -25.14 8.41
N ALA A 445 8.78 -24.59 8.02
CA ALA A 445 8.68 -23.57 6.98
C ALA A 445 7.48 -22.65 7.25
N ARG A 446 7.56 -21.40 6.76
CA ARG A 446 6.38 -20.53 6.68
C ARG A 446 5.63 -20.83 5.39
N LEU A 447 4.37 -21.19 5.49
CA LEU A 447 3.51 -21.58 4.40
C LEU A 447 2.22 -20.75 4.43
N GLY A 448 1.75 -20.33 3.24
CA GLY A 448 0.44 -19.70 3.06
C GLY A 448 -0.70 -20.75 3.13
N ARG A 449 -1.94 -20.29 3.01
CA ARG A 449 -3.11 -21.16 2.91
C ARG A 449 -3.03 -22.08 1.68
N GLY A 450 -3.72 -23.18 1.72
CA GLY A 450 -3.88 -24.07 0.57
C GLY A 450 -3.35 -25.48 0.79
N ARG A 451 -3.12 -26.19 -0.32
CA ARG A 451 -2.63 -27.56 -0.33
C ARG A 451 -1.10 -27.58 -0.39
N HIS A 452 -0.51 -28.39 0.48
CA HIS A 452 0.94 -28.56 0.57
C HIS A 452 1.33 -30.03 0.52
N THR A 453 2.55 -30.28 0.08
CA THR A 453 3.14 -31.61 0.04
C THR A 453 4.49 -31.63 0.75
N VAL A 454 4.74 -32.71 1.50
CA VAL A 454 6.07 -32.95 2.07
C VAL A 454 6.59 -34.29 1.62
N GLY A 455 7.80 -34.29 1.07
CA GLY A 455 8.52 -35.50 0.71
C GLY A 455 9.06 -36.20 1.96
N ILE A 456 8.80 -37.49 2.08
CA ILE A 456 9.31 -38.36 3.14
C ILE A 456 10.03 -39.55 2.50
N ARG A 457 11.21 -39.92 3.03
CA ARG A 457 11.92 -41.14 2.63
C ARG A 457 12.15 -42.01 3.86
N PRO A 458 11.20 -42.90 4.22
CA PRO A 458 11.32 -43.73 5.39
C PRO A 458 12.50 -44.73 5.20
N THR A 459 13.30 -44.92 6.24
CA THR A 459 14.46 -45.84 6.15
C THR A 459 14.10 -47.29 6.47
N LYS A 460 13.03 -47.51 7.28
CA LYS A 460 12.65 -48.84 7.77
C LYS A 460 11.15 -49.06 7.64
N ALA A 461 10.68 -50.31 7.52
CA ALA A 461 9.30 -50.70 7.44
C ALA A 461 8.57 -50.62 8.81
N GLY A 462 7.25 -50.50 8.84
CA GLY A 462 6.39 -50.42 10.03
C GLY A 462 5.66 -49.07 10.15
N PRO A 463 4.90 -48.81 11.20
CA PRO A 463 4.11 -47.59 11.37
C PRO A 463 5.03 -46.36 11.52
N LEU A 464 4.63 -45.27 10.83
CA LEU A 464 5.27 -43.98 10.87
C LEU A 464 4.18 -42.94 11.17
N LEU A 465 4.25 -42.29 12.33
CA LEU A 465 3.34 -41.21 12.69
C LEU A 465 3.83 -39.91 12.14
N VAL A 466 3.07 -39.28 11.23
CA VAL A 466 3.35 -37.96 10.69
C VAL A 466 2.45 -36.97 11.43
N ARG A 467 3.08 -35.95 12.03
CA ARG A 467 2.40 -34.84 12.70
C ARG A 467 2.72 -33.53 11.95
N VAL A 468 1.70 -32.72 11.77
CA VAL A 468 1.82 -31.35 11.24
C VAL A 468 1.27 -30.43 12.32
N ARG A 469 2.11 -29.50 12.79
CA ARG A 469 1.73 -28.43 13.70
C ARG A 469 1.90 -27.10 12.98
N ALA A 470 0.88 -26.26 12.98
CA ALA A 470 0.92 -24.92 12.42
C ALA A 470 0.69 -23.90 13.53
N VAL A 471 1.49 -22.83 13.52
CA VAL A 471 1.28 -21.66 14.38
C VAL A 471 1.07 -20.48 13.45
N ASP A 472 -0.11 -19.84 13.52
CA ASP A 472 -0.42 -18.69 12.68
C ASP A 472 0.34 -17.43 13.13
N LEU A 473 0.15 -16.32 12.42
CA LEU A 473 0.83 -15.06 12.72
C LEU A 473 0.37 -14.41 14.04
N ALA A 474 -0.80 -14.79 14.54
CA ALA A 474 -1.34 -14.32 15.82
C ALA A 474 -0.90 -15.20 17.01
N GLY A 475 -0.18 -16.32 16.74
CA GLY A 475 0.32 -17.24 17.76
C GLY A 475 -0.60 -18.44 18.06
N ASN A 476 -1.74 -18.55 17.37
CA ASN A 476 -2.66 -19.66 17.59
C ASN A 476 -2.12 -20.95 16.95
N ALA A 477 -2.18 -22.06 17.68
CA ALA A 477 -1.63 -23.34 17.24
C ALA A 477 -2.73 -24.34 16.86
N GLY A 478 -2.61 -24.91 15.66
CA GLY A 478 -3.38 -26.05 15.17
C GLY A 478 -2.47 -27.24 14.93
N ALA A 479 -3.00 -28.44 14.99
CA ALA A 479 -2.25 -29.67 14.71
C ALA A 479 -3.14 -30.74 14.09
N ALA A 480 -2.52 -31.57 13.24
CA ALA A 480 -3.12 -32.78 12.70
C ALA A 480 -2.07 -33.88 12.65
N ALA A 481 -2.50 -35.14 12.70
CA ALA A 481 -1.61 -36.28 12.63
C ALA A 481 -2.24 -37.42 11.80
N ALA A 482 -1.39 -38.20 11.14
CA ALA A 482 -1.77 -39.39 10.44
C ALA A 482 -0.69 -40.46 10.59
N THR A 483 -1.12 -41.75 10.72
CA THR A 483 -0.19 -42.88 10.71
C THR A 483 -0.11 -43.45 9.29
N VAL A 484 1.09 -43.61 8.77
CA VAL A 484 1.37 -44.20 7.46
C VAL A 484 2.03 -45.57 7.66
N HIS A 485 1.55 -46.57 6.96
CA HIS A 485 2.21 -47.90 6.96
C HIS A 485 3.37 -47.89 5.97
N VAL A 486 4.58 -48.13 6.47
CA VAL A 486 5.78 -48.26 5.61
C VAL A 486 6.00 -49.75 5.34
N LYS A 487 5.82 -50.16 4.07
CA LYS A 487 6.13 -51.52 3.59
C LYS A 487 7.62 -51.75 3.51
N PRO A 488 8.15 -53.00 3.56
CA PRO A 488 9.57 -53.27 3.29
C PRO A 488 10.06 -52.69 1.97
N ALA A 489 11.35 -52.47 1.87
CA ALA A 489 11.97 -52.11 0.60
C ALA A 489 11.70 -53.16 -0.48
N ALA A 490 11.55 -52.75 -1.74
CA ALA A 490 11.49 -53.69 -2.82
C ALA A 490 12.75 -54.57 -2.78
N LYS A 491 12.64 -55.89 -2.92
CA LYS A 491 13.79 -56.73 -3.17
C LYS A 491 14.44 -56.23 -4.49
N LYS A 492 15.75 -56.03 -4.47
CA LYS A 492 16.49 -55.92 -5.75
C LYS A 492 16.37 -57.29 -6.41
N ASP A 493 15.73 -57.36 -7.55
CA ASP A 493 15.90 -58.53 -8.41
C ASP A 493 17.39 -58.62 -8.68
N LYS A 494 18.00 -59.71 -8.19
CA LYS A 494 19.31 -60.15 -8.64
C LYS A 494 19.04 -60.69 -10.05
N GLY A 495 19.19 -59.84 -11.06
CA GLY A 495 19.30 -60.33 -12.43
C GLY A 495 20.47 -61.32 -12.48
N ASP A 496 20.15 -62.48 -12.96
CA ASP A 496 21.14 -63.48 -13.34
C ASP A 496 22.08 -62.93 -14.41
#